data_5f9cc129571c25f93db6e89210e93eb3
#
_entry.id   5f9cc129571c25f93db6e89210e93eb3
#
_cell.length_a   1.000
_cell.length_b   1.000
_cell.length_c   1.000
_cell.angle_alpha   90.00
_cell.angle_beta   90.00
_cell.angle_gamma   90.00
#
_symmetry.space_group_name_H-M   'P 1'
#
loop_
_entity.id
_entity.type
_entity.pdbx_description
1 polymer ?
#
loop_
_entity_poly.entity_id
_entity_poly.type
_entity_poly.pdbx_seq_one_letter_code
_entity_poly.pdbx_strand_id
1 'polypeptide(L)' 'MNTLKVALLGCGNVGSQVARILLDDAAELASRSGARLELAGIAVRNVDAPRDVDLPRDLFTDDAETLVKDADIVIELM' A
#
# COMPACT_ATOMS: atom_id res chain seq x y z
N MET A 1 -1.98 10.64 17.77
CA MET A 1 -1.38 10.59 16.43
C MET A 1 -2.43 10.12 15.43
N ASN A 2 -2.57 10.83 14.34
CA ASN A 2 -3.52 10.46 13.28
C ASN A 2 -2.95 9.33 12.43
N THR A 3 -3.80 8.38 12.07
CA THR A 3 -3.45 7.32 11.13
C THR A 3 -4.04 7.63 9.77
N LEU A 4 -3.20 7.63 8.74
CA LEU A 4 -3.60 7.85 7.37
C LEU A 4 -3.50 6.52 6.60
N LYS A 5 -4.57 6.14 5.95
CA LYS A 5 -4.61 4.91 5.17
C LYS A 5 -4.14 5.18 3.76
N VAL A 6 -3.18 4.40 3.30
CA VAL A 6 -2.56 4.54 1.98
C VAL A 6 -2.99 3.40 1.08
N ALA A 7 -3.50 3.72 -0.10
CA ALA A 7 -3.81 2.74 -1.12
C ALA A 7 -2.80 2.86 -2.27
N LEU A 8 -2.27 1.72 -2.72
CA LEU A 8 -1.39 1.67 -3.88
C LEU A 8 -2.17 1.13 -5.08
N LEU A 9 -2.04 1.81 -6.20
CA LEU A 9 -2.63 1.34 -7.47
C LEU A 9 -1.52 0.82 -8.36
N GLY A 10 -1.41 -0.48 -8.45
CA GLY A 10 -0.36 -1.17 -9.18
C GLY A 10 0.75 -1.68 -8.26
N CYS A 11 1.43 -2.73 -8.69
CA CYS A 11 2.51 -3.33 -7.92
C CYS A 11 3.60 -3.85 -8.86
N GLY A 12 4.42 -2.95 -9.36
CA GLY A 12 5.64 -3.30 -10.06
C GLY A 12 6.82 -3.20 -9.10
N ASN A 13 8.03 -3.05 -9.63
CA ASN A 13 9.23 -2.93 -8.81
C ASN A 13 9.15 -1.75 -7.85
N VAL A 14 8.72 -0.59 -8.35
CA VAL A 14 8.60 0.62 -7.53
C VAL A 14 7.49 0.45 -6.49
N GLY A 15 6.34 -0.10 -6.90
CA GLY A 15 5.21 -0.33 -6.00
C GLY A 15 5.57 -1.27 -4.86
N SER A 16 6.31 -2.34 -5.15
CA SER A 16 6.77 -3.28 -4.13
C SER A 16 7.70 -2.61 -3.12
N GLN A 17 8.59 -1.74 -3.57
CA GLN A 17 9.49 -1.01 -2.69
C GLN A 17 8.74 -0.02 -1.80
N VAL A 18 7.76 0.69 -2.35
CA VAL A 18 6.93 1.61 -1.57
C VAL A 18 6.15 0.85 -0.50
N ALA A 19 5.54 -0.29 -0.87
CA ALA A 19 4.81 -1.10 0.09
C ALA A 19 5.70 -1.59 1.23
N ARG A 20 6.93 -2.03 0.91
CA ARG A 20 7.88 -2.47 1.93
C ARG A 20 8.25 -1.34 2.88
N ILE A 21 8.49 -0.16 2.35
CA ILE A 21 8.82 1.00 3.19
C ILE A 21 7.67 1.29 4.16
N LEU A 22 6.44 1.26 3.68
CA LEU A 22 5.27 1.51 4.51
C LEU A 22 5.08 0.44 5.59
N LEU A 23 5.43 -0.81 5.29
CA LEU A 23 5.28 -1.90 6.25
C LEU A 23 6.45 -1.98 7.23
N ASP A 24 7.68 -1.82 6.74
CA ASP A 24 8.89 -2.04 7.55
C ASP A 24 9.29 -0.80 8.33
N ASP A 25 9.09 0.40 7.77
CA ASP A 25 9.56 1.65 8.36
C ASP A 25 8.41 2.51 8.89
N ALA A 26 7.26 1.91 9.17
CA ALA A 26 6.08 2.64 9.61
C ALA A 26 6.34 3.52 10.84
N ALA A 27 7.06 3.00 11.82
CA ALA A 27 7.36 3.74 13.05
C ALA A 27 8.26 4.94 12.78
N GLU A 28 9.28 4.77 11.94
CA GLU A 28 10.18 5.85 11.57
C GLU A 28 9.46 6.93 10.76
N LEU A 29 8.62 6.52 9.82
CA LEU A 29 7.82 7.45 9.03
C LEU A 29 6.86 8.24 9.91
N ALA A 30 6.25 7.59 10.88
CA ALA A 30 5.35 8.25 11.83
C ALA A 30 6.10 9.30 12.65
N SER A 31 7.30 8.98 13.09
CA SER A 31 8.14 9.90 13.86
C SER A 31 8.50 11.15 13.06
N ARG A 32 8.78 11.00 11.77
CA ARG A 32 9.18 12.12 10.91
C ARG A 32 8.01 12.99 10.45
N SER A 33 6.88 12.36 10.15
CA SER A 33 5.74 13.05 9.54
C SER A 33 4.72 13.54 10.55
N GLY A 34 4.77 13.07 11.78
CA GLY A 34 3.76 13.37 12.78
C GLY A 34 2.46 12.61 12.59
N ALA A 35 2.40 11.70 11.62
CA ALA A 35 1.24 10.86 11.35
C ALA A 35 1.71 9.45 11.04
N ARG A 36 0.91 8.47 11.44
CA ARG A 36 1.17 7.07 11.12
C ARG A 36 0.58 6.74 9.76
N LEU A 37 1.39 6.22 8.86
CA LEU A 37 0.93 5.76 7.56
C LEU A 37 0.68 4.26 7.63
N GLU A 38 -0.51 3.84 7.23
CA GLU A 38 -0.92 2.45 7.22
C GLU A 38 -1.24 2.03 5.78
N LEU A 39 -0.61 0.96 5.32
CA LEU A 39 -0.91 0.41 3.99
C LEU A 39 -2.25 -0.31 4.05
N ALA A 40 -3.26 0.31 3.45
CA ALA A 40 -4.62 -0.24 3.43
C ALA A 40 -4.76 -1.38 2.42
N GLY A 41 -4.06 -1.29 1.29
CA GLY A 41 -4.13 -2.32 0.27
C GLY A 41 -3.41 -1.93 -1.01
N ILE A 42 -3.32 -2.90 -1.91
CA ILE A 42 -2.65 -2.75 -3.19
C ILE A 42 -3.62 -3.26 -4.28
N ALA A 43 -4.04 -2.38 -5.17
CA ALA A 43 -4.94 -2.77 -6.25
C ALA A 43 -4.13 -3.27 -7.44
N VAL A 44 -4.45 -4.45 -7.93
CA VAL A 44 -3.79 -5.08 -9.06
C VAL A 44 -4.84 -5.71 -9.98
N ARG A 45 -4.49 -5.95 -11.24
CA ARG A 45 -5.43 -6.55 -12.18
C ARG A 45 -5.66 -8.03 -11.89
N ASN A 46 -4.63 -8.73 -11.46
CA ASN A 46 -4.70 -10.16 -11.18
C ASN A 46 -4.06 -10.46 -9.83
N VAL A 47 -4.91 -10.70 -8.82
CA VAL A 47 -4.43 -10.97 -7.45
C VAL A 47 -3.73 -12.32 -7.35
N ASP A 48 -3.99 -13.24 -8.27
CA ASP A 48 -3.40 -14.57 -8.27
C ASP A 48 -2.10 -14.66 -9.08
N ALA A 49 -1.71 -13.59 -9.77
CA ALA A 49 -0.49 -13.59 -10.55
C ALA A 49 0.73 -13.78 -9.64
N PRO A 50 1.69 -14.62 -10.03
CA PRO A 50 2.92 -14.77 -9.26
C PRO A 50 3.66 -13.43 -9.19
N ARG A 51 4.12 -13.10 -8.00
CA ARG A 51 4.89 -11.88 -7.77
C ARG A 51 6.14 -12.22 -6.98
N ASP A 52 7.24 -11.64 -7.41
CA ASP A 52 8.53 -11.86 -6.78
C ASP A 52 8.74 -10.85 -5.63
N VAL A 53 7.72 -10.78 -4.77
CA VAL A 53 7.71 -9.86 -3.63
C VAL A 53 7.22 -10.58 -2.39
N ASP A 54 7.81 -10.22 -1.25
CA ASP A 54 7.47 -10.79 0.05
C ASP A 54 6.49 -9.85 0.77
N LEU A 55 5.27 -9.78 0.27
CA LEU A 55 4.21 -8.95 0.83
C LEU A 55 3.00 -9.82 1.21
N PRO A 56 2.27 -9.46 2.29
CA PRO A 56 1.07 -10.20 2.67
C PRO A 56 0.04 -10.22 1.54
N ARG A 57 -0.45 -11.40 1.21
CA ARG A 57 -1.42 -11.57 0.12
C ARG A 57 -2.74 -10.88 0.40
N ASP A 58 -3.08 -10.74 1.67
CA ASP A 58 -4.33 -10.10 2.07
C ASP A 58 -4.40 -8.62 1.66
N LEU A 59 -3.26 -8.00 1.37
CA LEU A 59 -3.21 -6.61 0.92
C LEU A 59 -3.59 -6.44 -0.54
N PHE A 60 -3.52 -7.50 -1.34
CA PHE A 60 -3.81 -7.41 -2.77
C PHE A 60 -5.31 -7.53 -3.04
N THR A 61 -5.81 -6.66 -3.91
CA THR A 61 -7.21 -6.68 -4.33
C THR A 61 -7.32 -6.28 -5.80
N ASP A 62 -8.35 -6.78 -6.47
CA ASP A 62 -8.71 -6.33 -7.82
C ASP A 62 -9.82 -5.28 -7.78
N ASP A 63 -10.31 -4.93 -6.59
CA ASP A 63 -11.37 -3.94 -6.40
C ASP A 63 -10.76 -2.60 -5.95
N ALA A 64 -10.17 -1.91 -6.92
CA ALA A 64 -9.53 -0.62 -6.69
C ALA A 64 -10.52 0.44 -6.20
N GLU A 65 -11.75 0.39 -6.68
CA GLU A 65 -12.76 1.39 -6.33
C GLU A 65 -13.09 1.36 -4.84
N THR A 66 -13.31 0.19 -4.27
CA THR A 66 -13.58 0.06 -2.84
C THR A 66 -12.36 0.46 -2.03
N LEU A 67 -11.16 0.05 -2.46
CA LEU A 67 -9.93 0.39 -1.78
C LEU A 67 -9.72 1.90 -1.71
N VAL A 68 -9.93 2.60 -2.80
CA VAL A 68 -9.74 4.05 -2.88
C VAL A 68 -10.72 4.79 -1.97
N LYS A 69 -11.95 4.31 -1.86
CA LYS A 69 -12.97 4.95 -1.00
C LYS A 69 -12.56 4.97 0.47
N ASP A 70 -11.85 3.95 0.91
CA ASP A 70 -11.43 3.84 2.31
C ASP A 70 -10.06 4.46 2.58
N ALA A 71 -9.36 4.91 1.55
CA ALA A 71 -8.01 5.45 1.69
C ALA A 71 -8.02 6.96 1.88
N ASP A 72 -7.07 7.43 2.68
CA ASP A 72 -6.81 8.86 2.84
C ASP A 72 -5.83 9.36 1.77
N ILE A 73 -4.92 8.49 1.35
CA ILE A 73 -3.89 8.80 0.35
C ILE A 73 -3.90 7.68 -0.70
N VAL A 74 -3.87 8.07 -1.97
CA VAL A 74 -3.80 7.13 -3.08
C VAL A 74 -2.53 7.40 -3.87
N ILE A 75 -1.72 6.37 -4.07
CA ILE A 75 -0.49 6.46 -4.85
C ILE A 75 -0.67 5.61 -6.10
N GLU A 76 -0.66 6.25 -7.25
CA GLU A 76 -0.79 5.58 -8.54
C GLU A 76 0.58 5.28 -9.12
N LEU A 77 0.84 4.00 -9.39
CA LEU A 77 2.14 3.51 -9.86
C LEU A 77 2.02 2.74 -11.18
N MET A 78 0.91 2.92 -11.87
CA MET A 78 0.69 2.24 -13.14
C MET A 78 1.18 3.05 -14.33
#